data_62c41a6073b852041b6a3fd8b733d243
#
_entry.id   62c41a6073b852041b6a3fd8b733d243
#
_cell.length_a   1.000
_cell.length_b   1.000
_cell.length_c   1.000
_cell.angle_alpha   90.00
_cell.angle_beta   90.00
_cell.angle_gamma   90.00
#
_symmetry.space_group_name_H-M   'P 1'
#
loop_
_entity.id
_entity.type
_entity.pdbx_description
1 polymer ?
#
loop_
_entity_poly.entity_id
_entity_poly.type
_entity_poly.pdbx_seq_one_letter_code
_entity_poly.pdbx_strand_id
1 'polypeptide(L)'
;MDGGAIQEQARRLNRILSVGAAGEAVVRGHLATGDEVEGNPVWVFDLEIRPEAGLPYVVEHREIVSAATTASYPEGARLACRIDPDNPERIAFGERPFL
;
A
#
# COMPACT_ATOMS: atom_id res chain seq x y z
N MET A 1 15.43 -0.09 18.52
CA MET A 1 14.09 0.15 18.56
C MET A 1 13.42 -0.09 17.32
N ASP A 2 13.50 -1.20 16.97
CA ASP A 2 13.18 -1.60 15.67
C ASP A 2 11.72 -1.76 15.41
N GLY A 3 10.87 -1.95 16.37
CA GLY A 3 9.44 -2.01 16.18
C GLY A 3 8.84 -0.70 15.69
N GLY A 4 9.61 0.38 15.78
CA GLY A 4 9.14 1.71 15.41
C GLY A 4 8.77 1.85 13.95
N ALA A 5 9.54 1.25 13.05
CA ALA A 5 9.28 1.39 11.61
C ALA A 5 8.00 0.68 11.19
N ILE A 6 7.75 -0.51 11.71
CA ILE A 6 6.54 -1.26 11.41
C ILE A 6 5.33 -0.58 12.01
N GLN A 7 5.44 -0.13 13.27
CA GLN A 7 4.35 0.57 13.93
C GLN A 7 4.04 1.89 13.25
N GLU A 8 5.05 2.60 12.80
CA GLU A 8 4.88 3.87 12.09
C GLU A 8 4.15 3.64 10.77
N GLN A 9 4.53 2.61 10.03
CA GLN A 9 3.82 2.24 8.82
C GLN A 9 2.37 1.88 9.12
N ALA A 10 2.13 1.09 10.16
CA ALA A 10 0.78 0.69 10.53
C ALA A 10 -0.09 1.90 10.85
N ARG A 11 0.44 2.88 11.60
CA ARG A 11 -0.30 4.09 11.91
C ARG A 11 -0.61 4.91 10.67
N ARG A 12 0.36 5.05 9.78
CA ARG A 12 0.19 5.80 8.55
C ARG A 12 -0.86 5.15 7.65
N LEU A 13 -0.75 3.85 7.43
CA LEU A 13 -1.70 3.13 6.59
C LEU A 13 -3.09 3.16 7.20
N ASN A 14 -3.18 2.97 8.52
CA ASN A 14 -4.47 2.98 9.20
C ASN A 14 -5.14 4.35 9.14
N ARG A 15 -4.36 5.44 9.21
CA ARG A 15 -4.90 6.78 9.01
C ARG A 15 -5.48 6.94 7.60
N ILE A 16 -4.75 6.48 6.60
CA ILE A 16 -5.22 6.56 5.21
C ILE A 16 -6.50 5.73 5.05
N LEU A 17 -6.56 4.55 5.65
CA LEU A 17 -7.75 3.72 5.61
C LEU A 17 -8.93 4.38 6.32
N SER A 18 -8.67 5.23 7.32
CA SER A 18 -9.73 5.91 8.06
C SER A 18 -10.29 7.12 7.31
N VAL A 19 -9.44 7.91 6.67
CA VAL A 19 -9.84 9.20 6.11
C VAL A 19 -9.72 9.28 4.60
N GLY A 20 -9.14 8.27 3.97
CA GLY A 20 -8.83 8.30 2.54
C GLY A 20 -10.04 8.11 1.66
N ALA A 21 -9.92 8.55 0.43
CA ALA A 21 -10.93 8.37 -0.59
C ALA A 21 -10.86 6.96 -1.17
N ALA A 22 -12.00 6.41 -1.52
CA ALA A 22 -12.09 5.06 -2.07
C ALA A 22 -11.53 4.98 -3.49
N GLY A 23 -10.88 3.86 -3.79
CA GLY A 23 -10.37 3.58 -5.11
C GLY A 23 -10.01 2.12 -5.26
N GLU A 24 -9.48 1.78 -6.43
CA GLU A 24 -8.96 0.45 -6.73
C GLU A 24 -7.51 0.59 -7.15
N ALA A 25 -6.66 -0.30 -6.68
CA ALA A 25 -5.27 -0.40 -7.12
C ALA A 25 -5.12 -1.63 -8.00
N VAL A 26 -4.54 -1.47 -9.18
CA VAL A 26 -4.20 -2.58 -10.06
C VAL A 26 -2.70 -2.76 -10.01
N VAL A 27 -2.24 -3.94 -9.63
CA VAL A 27 -0.80 -4.23 -9.52
C VAL A 27 -0.24 -4.42 -10.91
N ARG A 28 0.62 -3.50 -11.34
CA ARG A 28 1.29 -3.59 -12.64
C ARG A 28 2.60 -4.37 -12.52
N GLY A 29 3.21 -4.35 -11.35
CA GLY A 29 4.42 -5.07 -11.06
C GLY A 29 4.82 -4.86 -9.62
N HIS A 30 5.76 -5.65 -9.14
CA HIS A 30 6.31 -5.49 -7.80
C HIS A 30 7.75 -6.00 -7.79
N LEU A 31 8.54 -5.45 -6.88
CA LEU A 31 9.94 -5.78 -6.79
C LEU A 31 10.38 -5.71 -5.32
N ALA A 32 11.05 -6.77 -4.87
CA ALA A 32 11.67 -6.74 -3.56
C ALA A 32 12.90 -5.84 -3.64
N THR A 33 13.03 -4.93 -2.67
CA THR A 33 14.15 -3.98 -2.69
C THR A 33 15.47 -4.59 -2.22
N GLY A 34 15.39 -5.73 -1.54
CA GLY A 34 16.55 -6.32 -0.86
C GLY A 34 16.66 -5.89 0.59
N ASP A 35 15.92 -4.87 0.99
CA ASP A 35 15.90 -4.44 2.38
C ASP A 35 14.92 -5.26 3.19
N GLU A 36 15.18 -5.33 4.49
CA GLU A 36 14.28 -5.99 5.44
C GLU A 36 14.14 -5.13 6.68
N VAL A 37 12.97 -5.17 7.29
CA VAL A 37 12.72 -4.53 8.58
C VAL A 37 12.17 -5.59 9.51
N GLU A 38 12.93 -5.93 10.54
CA GLU A 38 12.58 -6.98 11.51
C GLU A 38 12.22 -8.29 10.82
N GLY A 39 12.99 -8.66 9.82
CA GLY A 39 12.77 -9.91 9.09
C GLY A 39 11.69 -9.83 8.01
N ASN A 40 11.04 -8.70 7.85
CA ASN A 40 9.99 -8.52 6.84
C ASN A 40 10.54 -7.76 5.64
N PRO A 41 10.35 -8.27 4.43
CA PRO A 41 10.90 -7.62 3.25
C PRO A 41 10.21 -6.30 2.94
N VAL A 42 10.95 -5.40 2.31
CA VAL A 42 10.43 -4.14 1.79
C VAL A 42 10.22 -4.31 0.30
N TRP A 43 9.01 -4.03 -0.15
CA TRP A 43 8.64 -4.17 -1.56
C TRP A 43 8.24 -2.82 -2.13
N VAL A 44 8.47 -2.66 -3.43
CA VAL A 44 7.96 -1.54 -4.21
C VAL A 44 6.93 -2.10 -5.19
N PHE A 45 5.74 -1.53 -5.16
CA PHE A 45 4.66 -1.90 -6.07
C PHE A 45 4.47 -0.80 -7.10
N ASP A 46 4.39 -1.19 -8.36
CA ASP A 46 4.01 -0.30 -9.44
C ASP A 46 2.50 -0.46 -9.61
N LEU A 47 1.75 0.57 -9.29
CA LEU A 47 0.29 0.50 -9.22
C LEU A 47 -0.37 1.50 -10.16
N GLU A 48 -1.43 1.05 -10.82
CA GLU A 48 -2.39 1.97 -11.40
C GLU A 48 -3.49 2.19 -10.39
N ILE A 49 -3.71 3.44 -10.02
CA ILE A 49 -4.75 3.80 -9.06
C ILE A 49 -5.95 4.31 -9.83
N ARG A 50 -7.11 3.73 -9.53
CA ARG A 50 -8.38 4.10 -10.13
C ARG A 50 -9.28 4.65 -9.05
N PRO A 51 -9.27 5.98 -8.84
CA PRO A 51 -10.15 6.59 -7.84
C PRO A 51 -11.60 6.39 -8.23
N GLU A 52 -12.47 6.27 -7.23
CA GLU A 52 -13.91 6.25 -7.48
C GLU A 52 -14.36 7.53 -8.16
N ALA A 53 -13.78 8.65 -7.76
CA ALA A 53 -14.03 9.95 -8.37
C ALA A 53 -12.70 10.53 -8.84
N GLY A 54 -12.48 10.55 -10.14
CA GLY A 54 -11.25 11.11 -10.72
C GLY A 54 -10.65 10.19 -11.77
N LEU A 55 -9.56 10.66 -12.34
CA LEU A 55 -8.88 9.95 -13.42
C LEU A 55 -7.85 8.97 -12.87
N PRO A 56 -7.63 7.83 -13.56
CA PRO A 56 -6.57 6.90 -13.17
C PRO A 56 -5.19 7.54 -13.26
N TYR A 57 -4.29 7.08 -12.39
CA TYR A 57 -2.90 7.54 -12.40
C TYR A 57 -1.99 6.42 -11.86
N VAL A 58 -0.70 6.57 -12.05
CA VAL A 58 0.29 5.54 -11.68
C VAL A 58 1.12 6.05 -10.50
N VAL A 59 1.38 5.16 -9.54
CA VAL A 59 2.24 5.47 -8.39
C VAL A 59 3.19 4.32 -8.13
N GLU A 60 4.30 4.63 -7.46
CA GLU A 60 5.14 3.64 -6.82
C GLU A 60 4.77 3.63 -5.34
N HIS A 61 4.47 2.46 -4.82
CA HIS A 61 4.08 2.30 -3.43
C HIS A 61 5.07 1.37 -2.73
N ARG A 62 5.73 1.90 -1.71
CA ARG A 62 6.72 1.16 -0.94
C ARG A 62 6.11 0.71 0.37
N GLU A 63 6.28 -0.55 0.70
CA GLU A 63 5.66 -1.09 1.91
C GLU A 63 6.49 -2.23 2.48
N ILE A 64 6.56 -2.28 3.82
CA ILE A 64 7.09 -3.44 4.53
C ILE A 64 5.97 -4.46 4.55
N VAL A 65 6.19 -5.63 3.98
CA VAL A 65 5.15 -6.66 3.89
C VAL A 65 5.62 -7.93 4.58
N SER A 66 4.67 -8.72 5.10
CA SER A 66 5.04 -10.01 5.64
C SER A 66 5.28 -10.98 4.49
N ALA A 67 6.13 -11.98 4.74
CA ALA A 67 6.39 -13.01 3.73
C ALA A 67 5.10 -13.72 3.30
N ALA A 68 4.14 -13.83 4.22
CA ALA A 68 2.88 -14.49 3.94
C ALA A 68 1.98 -13.69 3.00
N THR A 69 2.12 -12.35 2.96
CA THR A 69 1.24 -11.52 2.16
C THR A 69 1.77 -11.21 0.78
N THR A 70 3.06 -11.45 0.51
CA THR A 70 3.62 -11.15 -0.81
C THR A 70 2.91 -11.89 -1.94
N ALA A 71 2.49 -13.12 -1.68
CA ALA A 71 1.78 -13.91 -2.68
C ALA A 71 0.39 -13.36 -2.99
N SER A 72 -0.14 -12.45 -2.16
CA SER A 72 -1.47 -11.87 -2.36
C SER A 72 -1.48 -10.70 -3.34
N TYR A 73 -0.31 -10.29 -3.83
CA TYR A 73 -0.19 -9.13 -4.71
C TYR A 73 0.44 -9.49 -6.06
N PRO A 74 -0.08 -10.50 -6.77
CA PRO A 74 0.48 -10.84 -8.07
C PRO A 74 0.19 -9.74 -9.09
N GLU A 75 0.99 -9.71 -10.14
CA GLU A 75 0.77 -8.82 -11.26
C GLU A 75 -0.63 -9.02 -11.82
N GLY A 76 -1.35 -7.95 -12.05
CA GLY A 76 -2.73 -7.98 -12.51
C GLY A 76 -3.77 -8.01 -11.39
N ALA A 77 -3.35 -8.21 -10.15
CA ALA A 77 -4.29 -8.20 -9.02
C ALA A 77 -4.98 -6.86 -8.89
N ARG A 78 -6.26 -6.89 -8.52
CA ARG A 78 -7.05 -5.70 -8.25
C ARG A 78 -7.41 -5.69 -6.78
N LEU A 79 -7.09 -4.61 -6.11
CA LEU A 79 -7.25 -4.50 -4.67
C LEU A 79 -7.98 -3.20 -4.35
N ALA A 80 -8.93 -3.29 -3.42
CA ALA A 80 -9.50 -2.07 -2.87
C ALA A 80 -8.39 -1.26 -2.21
N CYS A 81 -8.47 0.05 -2.31
CA CYS A 81 -7.52 0.92 -1.63
C CYS A 81 -8.19 2.20 -1.18
N ARG A 82 -7.51 2.91 -0.29
CA ARG A 82 -7.86 4.25 0.11
C ARG A 82 -6.71 5.17 -0.29
N ILE A 83 -7.04 6.37 -0.70
CA ILE A 83 -6.09 7.35 -1.23
C ILE A 83 -5.99 8.49 -0.22
N ASP A 84 -4.76 8.82 0.17
CA ASP A 84 -4.52 9.90 1.13
C ASP A 84 -5.06 11.22 0.56
N PRO A 85 -5.99 11.89 1.25
CA PRO A 85 -6.55 13.14 0.75
C PRO A 85 -5.52 14.26 0.66
N ASP A 86 -4.42 14.17 1.39
CA ASP A 86 -3.37 15.19 1.39
C ASP A 86 -2.29 14.90 0.35
N ASN A 87 -2.18 13.65 -0.09
CA ASN A 87 -1.16 13.28 -1.06
C ASN A 87 -1.63 12.03 -1.84
N PRO A 88 -2.11 12.21 -3.08
CA PRO A 88 -2.67 11.09 -3.85
C PRO A 88 -1.64 10.03 -4.23
N GLU A 89 -0.35 10.30 -4.07
CA GLU A 89 0.68 9.28 -4.29
C GLU A 89 0.75 8.29 -3.14
N ARG A 90 0.12 8.59 -2.01
CA ARG A 90 0.11 7.70 -0.84
C ARG A 90 -1.22 6.98 -0.77
N ILE A 91 -1.13 5.66 -0.75
CA ILE A 91 -2.33 4.82 -0.67
C ILE A 91 -2.15 3.76 0.42
N ALA A 92 -3.26 3.14 0.78
CA ALA A 92 -3.24 1.96 1.64
C ALA A 92 -4.17 0.92 1.03
N PHE A 93 -3.72 -0.33 0.98
CA PHE A 93 -4.56 -1.42 0.51
C PHE A 93 -5.62 -1.73 1.57
N GLY A 94 -6.85 -1.90 1.13
CA GLY A 94 -7.95 -2.22 2.02
C GLY A 94 -9.08 -1.22 1.93
N GLU A 95 -10.12 -1.46 2.72
CA GLU A 95 -11.32 -0.62 2.71
C GLU A 95 -11.57 0.03 4.07
N ARG A 96 -11.04 -0.53 5.14
CA ARG A 96 -11.31 -0.09 6.52
C ARG A 96 -10.05 -0.09 7.35
N PRO A 97 -10.00 0.74 8.38
CA PRO A 97 -8.91 0.67 9.35
C PRO A 97 -8.81 -0.71 9.98
N PHE A 98 -7.60 -1.12 10.31
CA PHE A 98 -7.37 -2.39 10.99
C PHE A 98 -6.99 -2.19 12.47
N LEU A 99 -6.95 -0.97 12.94
CA LEU A 99 -6.70 -0.65 14.34
C LEU A 99 -7.94 -0.08 14.99
#